data_5d52b3c48cd7c4f4bb66b4f9e3678322
#
_entry.id   5d52b3c48cd7c4f4bb66b4f9e3678322
#
_cell.length_a   1.000
_cell.length_b   1.000
_cell.length_c   1.000
_cell.angle_alpha   90.00
_cell.angle_beta   90.00
_cell.angle_gamma   90.00
#
_symmetry.space_group_name_H-M   'P 1'
#
loop_
_entity.id
_entity.type
_entity.pdbx_description
1 polymer ?
#
loop_
_entity_poly.entity_id
_entity_poly.type
_entity_poly.pdbx_seq_one_letter_code
_entity_poly.pdbx_strand_id
1 'polypeptide(L)'
;MKLLKQGMCGEDVKFLQSELARIGHDIKADGDFGPGTLNAVKAFQKKHNLGADGVVGNGTWEVLLFDGRPAHEHLTDEDFCLAAKLIDCEPAALKAVQKVETGGRGGFFAPSKPAILFEGHVFWSQLKQRRINPERFAAANPGILYPRWSKAHYKGGLAEYARLEQARKINVDAANASASWGMFQIMGFHYARSVDTRACRSLWHS
;
A
#
# COMPACT_ATOMS: atom_id res chain seq x y z
N MET A 1 -1.75 -6.38 3.61
CA MET A 1 -2.98 -6.33 2.79
C MET A 1 -4.17 -6.80 3.61
N LYS A 2 -5.37 -6.45 3.17
CA LYS A 2 -6.61 -6.83 3.88
C LYS A 2 -6.85 -8.33 3.72
N LEU A 3 -7.34 -8.99 4.77
CA LEU A 3 -7.83 -10.35 4.68
C LEU A 3 -9.11 -10.34 3.83
N LEU A 4 -9.18 -11.18 2.79
CA LEU A 4 -10.34 -11.32 1.92
C LEU A 4 -10.89 -12.75 1.97
N LYS A 5 -12.21 -12.86 1.90
CA LYS A 5 -12.95 -14.13 1.87
C LYS A 5 -14.27 -13.97 1.14
N GLN A 6 -14.90 -15.07 0.82
CA GLN A 6 -16.21 -15.09 0.17
C GLN A 6 -17.23 -14.21 0.89
N GLY A 7 -18.04 -13.48 0.12
CA GLY A 7 -19.03 -12.53 0.57
C GLY A 7 -18.53 -11.11 0.80
N MET A 8 -17.20 -10.86 0.63
CA MET A 8 -16.67 -9.51 0.67
C MET A 8 -16.71 -8.85 -0.71
N CYS A 9 -16.74 -7.52 -0.75
CA CYS A 9 -16.73 -6.74 -1.99
C CYS A 9 -15.88 -5.48 -1.85
N GLY A 10 -15.54 -4.86 -2.99
CA GLY A 10 -14.82 -3.60 -3.09
C GLY A 10 -13.51 -3.68 -3.88
N GLU A 11 -12.74 -2.60 -3.84
CA GLU A 11 -11.52 -2.45 -4.65
C GLU A 11 -10.43 -3.47 -4.32
N ASP A 12 -10.30 -3.90 -3.07
CA ASP A 12 -9.35 -4.95 -2.69
C ASP A 12 -9.71 -6.30 -3.31
N VAL A 13 -11.01 -6.62 -3.44
CA VAL A 13 -11.49 -7.84 -4.11
C VAL A 13 -11.26 -7.73 -5.62
N LYS A 14 -11.57 -6.59 -6.22
CA LYS A 14 -11.32 -6.34 -7.63
C LYS A 14 -9.85 -6.46 -7.97
N PHE A 15 -8.98 -5.96 -7.11
CA PHE A 15 -7.53 -6.12 -7.26
C PHE A 15 -7.11 -7.60 -7.16
N LEU A 16 -7.63 -8.36 -6.18
CA LEU A 16 -7.41 -9.80 -6.08
C LEU A 16 -7.76 -10.53 -7.40
N GLN A 17 -8.94 -10.22 -7.92
CA GLN A 17 -9.42 -10.82 -9.18
C GLN A 17 -8.52 -10.45 -10.36
N SER A 18 -8.05 -9.20 -10.43
CA SER A 18 -7.10 -8.77 -11.47
C SER A 18 -5.77 -9.53 -11.39
N GLU A 19 -5.25 -9.76 -10.19
CA GLU A 19 -4.02 -10.53 -10.00
C GLU A 19 -4.21 -12.03 -10.32
N LEU A 20 -5.34 -12.63 -9.98
CA LEU A 20 -5.68 -13.99 -10.37
C LEU A 20 -5.80 -14.11 -11.90
N ALA A 21 -6.42 -13.13 -12.56
CA ALA A 21 -6.51 -13.09 -14.02
C ALA A 21 -5.11 -12.96 -14.67
N ARG A 22 -4.22 -12.11 -14.08
CA ARG A 22 -2.84 -11.93 -14.56
C ARG A 22 -2.05 -13.24 -14.60
N ILE A 23 -2.26 -14.12 -13.64
CA ILE A 23 -1.58 -15.43 -13.59
C ILE A 23 -2.36 -16.55 -14.28
N GLY A 24 -3.39 -16.21 -15.07
CA GLY A 24 -4.08 -17.12 -15.99
C GLY A 24 -5.35 -17.76 -15.46
N HIS A 25 -5.93 -17.29 -14.34
CA HIS A 25 -7.26 -17.71 -13.94
C HIS A 25 -8.33 -16.99 -14.78
N ASP A 26 -9.32 -17.75 -15.28
CA ASP A 26 -10.48 -17.18 -15.98
C ASP A 26 -11.48 -16.59 -14.99
N ILE A 27 -11.29 -15.32 -14.68
CA ILE A 27 -12.09 -14.58 -13.71
C ILE A 27 -12.26 -13.12 -14.13
N LYS A 28 -13.47 -12.58 -13.92
CA LYS A 28 -13.76 -11.16 -14.13
C LYS A 28 -13.46 -10.36 -12.85
N ALA A 29 -12.80 -9.22 -13.00
CA ALA A 29 -12.53 -8.30 -11.90
C ALA A 29 -13.72 -7.36 -11.67
N ASP A 30 -14.81 -7.90 -11.09
CA ASP A 30 -16.04 -7.17 -10.79
C ASP A 30 -16.09 -6.58 -9.38
N GLY A 31 -15.14 -7.00 -8.52
CA GLY A 31 -15.07 -6.54 -7.13
C GLY A 31 -15.99 -7.29 -6.17
N ASP A 32 -16.60 -8.40 -6.60
CA ASP A 32 -17.42 -9.26 -5.74
C ASP A 32 -16.72 -10.62 -5.51
N PHE A 33 -16.46 -10.97 -4.24
CA PHE A 33 -15.88 -12.26 -3.89
C PHE A 33 -16.95 -13.35 -3.87
N GLY A 34 -17.45 -13.67 -5.05
CA GLY A 34 -18.41 -14.73 -5.29
C GLY A 34 -17.79 -16.13 -5.36
N PRO A 35 -18.59 -17.16 -5.74
CA PRO A 35 -18.12 -18.55 -5.90
C PRO A 35 -16.99 -18.69 -6.91
N GLY A 36 -17.03 -17.91 -8.01
CA GLY A 36 -15.97 -17.90 -9.02
C GLY A 36 -14.61 -17.46 -8.46
N THR A 37 -14.60 -16.37 -7.69
CA THR A 37 -13.41 -15.88 -6.99
C THR A 37 -12.92 -16.90 -5.97
N LEU A 38 -13.81 -17.51 -5.20
CA LEU A 38 -13.47 -18.55 -4.23
C LEU A 38 -12.76 -19.74 -4.90
N ASN A 39 -13.30 -20.22 -6.01
CA ASN A 39 -12.72 -21.34 -6.73
C ASN A 39 -11.34 -21.00 -7.29
N ALA A 40 -11.16 -19.81 -7.87
CA ALA A 40 -9.87 -19.34 -8.37
C ALA A 40 -8.84 -19.25 -7.22
N VAL A 41 -9.22 -18.69 -6.07
CA VAL A 41 -8.35 -18.59 -4.89
C VAL A 41 -7.93 -19.99 -4.42
N LYS A 42 -8.86 -20.92 -4.25
CA LYS A 42 -8.54 -22.30 -3.82
C LYS A 42 -7.65 -23.04 -4.81
N ALA A 43 -7.89 -22.86 -6.11
CA ALA A 43 -7.04 -23.43 -7.15
C ALA A 43 -5.61 -22.88 -7.09
N PHE A 44 -5.48 -21.57 -6.93
CA PHE A 44 -4.20 -20.91 -6.72
C PHE A 44 -3.48 -21.42 -5.47
N GLN A 45 -4.16 -21.42 -4.32
CA GLN A 45 -3.60 -21.89 -3.06
C GLN A 45 -3.09 -23.34 -3.17
N LYS A 46 -3.87 -24.21 -3.81
CA LYS A 46 -3.49 -25.63 -4.03
C LYS A 46 -2.25 -25.73 -4.94
N LYS A 47 -2.20 -24.96 -6.02
CA LYS A 47 -1.05 -24.93 -6.96
C LYS A 47 0.25 -24.56 -6.25
N HIS A 48 0.18 -23.66 -5.27
CA HIS A 48 1.34 -23.13 -4.53
C HIS A 48 1.57 -23.79 -3.17
N ASN A 49 0.94 -24.96 -2.90
CA ASN A 49 1.05 -25.70 -1.61
C ASN A 49 0.67 -24.86 -0.38
N LEU A 50 -0.25 -23.90 -0.54
CA LEU A 50 -0.86 -23.16 0.54
C LEU A 50 -2.09 -23.92 1.06
N GLY A 51 -2.54 -23.61 2.29
CA GLY A 51 -3.82 -24.11 2.79
C GLY A 51 -4.96 -23.64 1.90
N ALA A 52 -5.64 -24.57 1.19
CA ALA A 52 -6.68 -24.24 0.21
C ALA A 52 -8.04 -23.96 0.88
N ASP A 53 -8.05 -23.02 1.82
CA ASP A 53 -9.24 -22.62 2.60
C ASP A 53 -10.11 -21.57 1.87
N GLY A 54 -9.59 -20.93 0.83
CA GLY A 54 -10.26 -19.88 0.09
C GLY A 54 -10.23 -18.51 0.80
N VAL A 55 -9.41 -18.37 1.84
CA VAL A 55 -9.17 -17.12 2.55
C VAL A 55 -7.86 -16.51 2.08
N VAL A 56 -7.90 -15.30 1.58
CA VAL A 56 -6.71 -14.59 1.11
C VAL A 56 -6.11 -13.80 2.26
N GLY A 57 -5.27 -14.47 3.04
CA GLY A 57 -4.43 -13.87 4.07
C GLY A 57 -3.07 -13.44 3.55
N ASN A 58 -2.17 -13.02 4.48
CA ASN A 58 -0.84 -12.50 4.11
C ASN A 58 -0.03 -13.49 3.26
N GLY A 59 0.01 -14.78 3.63
CA GLY A 59 0.76 -15.79 2.86
C GLY A 59 0.22 -16.00 1.45
N THR A 60 -1.11 -15.98 1.26
CA THR A 60 -1.72 -16.07 -0.07
C THR A 60 -1.38 -14.83 -0.91
N TRP A 61 -1.50 -13.64 -0.31
CA TRP A 61 -1.14 -12.39 -0.98
C TRP A 61 0.33 -12.33 -1.40
N GLU A 62 1.22 -12.73 -0.50
CA GLU A 62 2.66 -12.74 -0.77
C GLU A 62 2.98 -13.59 -2.00
N VAL A 63 2.51 -14.83 -2.03
CA VAL A 63 2.74 -15.72 -3.18
C VAL A 63 2.08 -15.18 -4.44
N LEU A 64 0.82 -14.71 -4.37
CA LEU A 64 0.07 -14.23 -5.55
C LEU A 64 0.72 -13.02 -6.20
N LEU A 65 1.16 -12.06 -5.41
CA LEU A 65 1.72 -10.81 -5.92
C LEU A 65 3.06 -11.00 -6.61
N PHE A 66 3.80 -12.02 -6.21
CA PHE A 66 5.14 -12.24 -6.74
C PHE A 66 5.23 -13.41 -7.73
N ASP A 67 4.13 -14.15 -7.90
CA ASP A 67 4.08 -15.22 -8.91
C ASP A 67 4.33 -14.66 -10.31
N GLY A 68 5.41 -15.15 -10.95
CA GLY A 68 5.83 -14.74 -12.30
C GLY A 68 6.41 -13.31 -12.39
N ARG A 69 6.76 -12.65 -11.28
CA ARG A 69 7.40 -11.33 -11.28
C ARG A 69 8.90 -11.39 -11.01
N PRO A 70 9.68 -10.42 -11.51
CA PRO A 70 11.11 -10.30 -11.19
C PRO A 70 11.34 -10.15 -9.70
N ALA A 71 12.40 -10.81 -9.20
CA ALA A 71 12.75 -10.82 -7.78
C ALA A 71 13.12 -9.44 -7.20
N HIS A 72 13.45 -8.45 -8.04
CA HIS A 72 13.86 -7.11 -7.59
C HIS A 72 12.72 -6.25 -7.02
N GLU A 73 11.47 -6.68 -7.10
CA GLU A 73 10.35 -6.04 -6.39
C GLU A 73 10.24 -6.48 -4.91
N HIS A 74 11.07 -7.44 -4.48
CA HIS A 74 11.17 -7.88 -3.10
C HIS A 74 12.47 -7.42 -2.47
N LEU A 75 12.41 -6.99 -1.22
CA LEU A 75 13.61 -6.88 -0.40
C LEU A 75 14.11 -8.28 -0.06
N THR A 76 15.33 -8.55 -0.46
CA THR A 76 16.06 -9.78 -0.17
C THR A 76 16.78 -9.66 1.18
N ASP A 77 17.27 -10.78 1.70
CA ASP A 77 18.16 -10.76 2.85
C ASP A 77 19.44 -9.93 2.61
N GLU A 78 19.89 -9.89 1.37
CA GLU A 78 21.02 -9.10 0.93
C GLU A 78 20.74 -7.59 1.02
N ASP A 79 19.55 -7.16 0.65
CA ASP A 79 19.11 -5.76 0.81
C ASP A 79 19.05 -5.33 2.27
N PHE A 80 18.57 -6.22 3.16
CA PHE A 80 18.60 -5.96 4.60
C PHE A 80 20.03 -5.88 5.15
N CYS A 81 20.93 -6.75 4.68
CA CYS A 81 22.34 -6.70 5.07
C CYS A 81 23.01 -5.41 4.60
N LEU A 82 22.75 -4.97 3.36
CA LEU A 82 23.28 -3.72 2.83
C LEU A 82 22.75 -2.51 3.61
N ALA A 83 21.44 -2.45 3.81
CA ALA A 83 20.82 -1.37 4.57
C ALA A 83 21.35 -1.29 6.01
N ALA A 84 21.51 -2.44 6.67
CA ALA A 84 22.07 -2.53 8.01
C ALA A 84 23.49 -1.99 8.11
N LYS A 85 24.32 -2.29 7.11
CA LYS A 85 25.70 -1.72 7.01
C LYS A 85 25.67 -0.21 6.85
N LEU A 86 24.72 0.34 6.06
CA LEU A 86 24.62 1.78 5.83
C LEU A 86 24.24 2.57 7.08
N ILE A 87 23.47 1.98 8.00
CA ILE A 87 23.01 2.65 9.23
C ILE A 87 23.67 2.10 10.49
N ASP A 88 24.71 1.28 10.34
CA ASP A 88 25.49 0.67 11.42
C ASP A 88 24.63 -0.06 12.45
N CYS A 89 23.84 -1.02 11.97
CA CYS A 89 23.03 -1.90 12.82
C CYS A 89 23.05 -3.35 12.33
N GLU A 90 22.46 -4.26 13.11
CA GLU A 90 22.30 -5.65 12.70
C GLU A 90 21.12 -5.83 11.72
N PRO A 91 21.24 -6.67 10.67
CA PRO A 91 20.14 -6.97 9.76
C PRO A 91 18.88 -7.47 10.47
N ALA A 92 19.04 -8.21 11.56
CA ALA A 92 17.94 -8.71 12.39
C ALA A 92 17.13 -7.56 13.02
N ALA A 93 17.77 -6.47 13.41
CA ALA A 93 17.08 -5.30 13.96
C ALA A 93 16.17 -4.64 12.90
N LEU A 94 16.66 -4.45 11.66
CA LEU A 94 15.86 -3.93 10.56
C LEU A 94 14.68 -4.84 10.22
N LYS A 95 14.90 -6.16 10.17
CA LYS A 95 13.83 -7.13 9.95
C LYS A 95 12.79 -7.11 11.08
N ALA A 96 13.22 -6.92 12.33
CA ALA A 96 12.30 -6.80 13.46
C ALA A 96 11.43 -5.54 13.36
N VAL A 97 12.02 -4.38 13.05
CA VAL A 97 11.30 -3.13 12.80
C VAL A 97 10.31 -3.31 11.65
N GLN A 98 10.77 -3.84 10.52
CA GLN A 98 9.92 -4.13 9.38
C GLN A 98 8.72 -5.00 9.76
N LYS A 99 8.96 -6.07 10.53
CA LYS A 99 7.91 -6.99 10.96
C LYS A 99 6.88 -6.30 11.87
N VAL A 100 7.32 -5.42 12.76
CA VAL A 100 6.45 -4.67 13.67
C VAL A 100 5.61 -3.64 12.89
N GLU A 101 6.25 -2.81 12.06
CA GLU A 101 5.59 -1.72 11.35
C GLU A 101 4.62 -2.21 10.26
N THR A 102 4.95 -3.31 9.60
CA THR A 102 4.14 -3.84 8.50
C THR A 102 3.26 -5.02 8.90
N GLY A 103 3.40 -5.53 10.12
CA GLY A 103 2.80 -6.81 10.51
C GLY A 103 3.28 -7.97 9.65
N GLY A 104 4.50 -7.90 9.11
CA GLY A 104 5.08 -8.88 8.20
C GLY A 104 4.60 -8.79 6.74
N ARG A 105 3.87 -7.72 6.38
CA ARG A 105 3.22 -7.59 5.04
C ARG A 105 4.12 -7.00 3.95
N GLY A 106 5.36 -6.63 4.27
CA GLY A 106 6.22 -5.90 3.34
C GLY A 106 5.81 -4.43 3.16
N GLY A 107 6.53 -3.74 2.28
CA GLY A 107 6.35 -2.30 2.06
C GLY A 107 5.37 -1.93 0.94
N PHE A 108 4.65 -2.91 0.35
CA PHE A 108 3.77 -2.70 -0.79
C PHE A 108 2.39 -3.31 -0.55
N PHE A 109 1.34 -2.62 -1.02
CA PHE A 109 -0.01 -3.18 -1.09
C PHE A 109 -0.23 -3.97 -2.38
N ALA A 110 0.50 -3.63 -3.43
CA ALA A 110 0.46 -4.23 -4.76
C ALA A 110 1.76 -3.87 -5.49
N PRO A 111 2.08 -4.52 -6.62
CA PRO A 111 3.18 -4.13 -7.48
C PRO A 111 3.12 -2.65 -7.82
N SER A 112 4.25 -1.97 -7.71
CA SER A 112 4.36 -0.51 -7.92
C SER A 112 3.41 0.34 -7.05
N LYS A 113 2.83 -0.25 -5.99
CA LYS A 113 1.97 0.46 -5.03
C LYS A 113 2.51 0.30 -3.61
N PRO A 114 3.44 1.17 -3.18
CA PRO A 114 3.91 1.19 -1.80
C PRO A 114 2.75 1.21 -0.80
N ALA A 115 2.94 0.60 0.36
CA ALA A 115 1.97 0.74 1.44
C ALA A 115 1.88 2.22 1.84
N ILE A 116 0.68 2.78 1.87
CA ILE A 116 0.46 4.17 2.27
C ILE A 116 -0.61 4.28 3.34
N LEU A 117 -0.51 5.34 4.14
CA LEU A 117 -1.60 5.84 4.96
C LEU A 117 -1.73 7.34 4.72
N PHE A 118 -2.87 7.78 4.18
CA PHE A 118 -3.11 9.18 3.89
C PHE A 118 -3.69 9.90 5.11
N GLU A 119 -3.03 10.99 5.53
CA GLU A 119 -3.32 11.75 6.73
C GLU A 119 -4.00 13.08 6.40
N GLY A 120 -5.33 13.13 6.47
CA GLY A 120 -6.09 14.33 6.08
C GLY A 120 -5.81 15.57 6.96
N HIS A 121 -5.45 15.39 8.24
CA HIS A 121 -5.05 16.49 9.10
C HIS A 121 -3.65 17.03 8.76
N VAL A 122 -2.77 16.16 8.27
CA VAL A 122 -1.46 16.57 7.72
C VAL A 122 -1.69 17.31 6.39
N PHE A 123 -2.62 16.83 5.56
CA PHE A 123 -2.98 17.50 4.31
C PHE A 123 -3.50 18.93 4.55
N TRP A 124 -4.33 19.11 5.59
CA TRP A 124 -4.74 20.43 6.04
C TRP A 124 -3.55 21.34 6.35
N SER A 125 -2.58 20.85 7.09
CA SER A 125 -1.38 21.59 7.46
C SER A 125 -0.48 21.87 6.26
N GLN A 126 -0.31 20.89 5.36
CA GLN A 126 0.50 21.02 4.15
C GLN A 126 -0.07 22.04 3.16
N LEU A 127 -1.40 22.14 3.06
CA LEU A 127 -2.04 23.20 2.26
C LEU A 127 -1.76 24.58 2.86
N LYS A 128 -1.92 24.75 4.18
CA LYS A 128 -1.60 26.02 4.88
C LYS A 128 -0.15 26.46 4.67
N GLN A 129 0.80 25.54 4.77
CA GLN A 129 2.23 25.83 4.52
C GLN A 129 2.48 26.35 3.09
N ARG A 130 1.66 25.91 2.14
CA ARG A 130 1.69 26.34 0.73
C ARG A 130 0.81 27.56 0.45
N ARG A 131 0.31 28.24 1.50
CA ARG A 131 -0.59 29.41 1.40
C ARG A 131 -1.91 29.11 0.69
N ILE A 132 -2.36 27.85 0.72
CA ILE A 132 -3.67 27.42 0.19
C ILE A 132 -4.62 27.31 1.38
N ASN A 133 -5.76 28.01 1.34
CA ASN A 133 -6.75 27.92 2.41
C ASN A 133 -7.52 26.58 2.33
N PRO A 134 -7.34 25.63 3.27
CA PRO A 134 -8.00 24.33 3.23
C PRO A 134 -9.52 24.41 3.45
N GLU A 135 -10.02 25.42 4.14
CA GLU A 135 -11.46 25.58 4.44
C GLU A 135 -12.30 25.65 3.17
N ARG A 136 -11.73 26.21 2.07
CA ARG A 136 -12.39 26.29 0.77
C ARG A 136 -12.76 24.93 0.18
N PHE A 137 -12.07 23.87 0.59
CA PHE A 137 -12.23 22.53 0.04
C PHE A 137 -12.81 21.53 1.05
N ALA A 138 -12.80 21.86 2.35
CA ALA A 138 -13.13 20.94 3.44
C ALA A 138 -14.57 20.42 3.36
N ALA A 139 -15.54 21.30 3.10
CA ALA A 139 -16.95 20.91 3.03
C ALA A 139 -17.24 19.88 1.95
N ALA A 140 -16.56 19.98 0.80
CA ALA A 140 -16.69 19.04 -0.31
C ALA A 140 -15.83 17.77 -0.14
N ASN A 141 -14.90 17.74 0.82
CA ASN A 141 -13.90 16.70 0.97
C ASN A 141 -13.71 16.23 2.44
N PRO A 142 -14.79 15.92 3.18
CA PRO A 142 -14.70 15.64 4.63
C PRO A 142 -13.90 14.37 4.95
N GLY A 143 -13.78 13.43 3.99
CA GLY A 143 -13.03 12.19 4.17
C GLY A 143 -11.51 12.32 3.99
N ILE A 144 -11.02 13.43 3.42
CA ILE A 144 -9.59 13.63 3.13
C ILE A 144 -9.03 14.95 3.67
N LEU A 145 -9.87 15.86 4.14
CA LEU A 145 -9.43 17.20 4.56
C LEU A 145 -10.15 17.63 5.85
N TYR A 146 -9.45 17.55 6.96
CA TYR A 146 -9.95 17.88 8.29
C TYR A 146 -8.81 18.44 9.18
N PRO A 147 -9.11 19.37 10.14
CA PRO A 147 -8.06 20.08 10.87
C PRO A 147 -7.44 19.31 12.02
N ARG A 148 -8.08 18.23 12.50
CA ARG A 148 -7.63 17.46 13.68
C ARG A 148 -7.52 15.98 13.31
N TRP A 149 -6.54 15.29 13.92
CA TRP A 149 -6.37 13.86 13.73
C TRP A 149 -7.63 13.06 14.07
N SER A 150 -7.96 12.08 13.19
CA SER A 150 -9.09 11.18 13.39
C SER A 150 -8.88 9.86 12.62
N LYS A 151 -9.14 8.74 13.29
CA LYS A 151 -9.14 7.41 12.65
C LYS A 151 -10.39 7.14 11.79
N ALA A 152 -11.45 7.94 11.95
CA ALA A 152 -12.75 7.68 11.31
C ALA A 152 -12.69 7.65 9.78
N HIS A 153 -11.68 8.27 9.19
CA HIS A 153 -11.54 8.42 7.74
C HIS A 153 -10.61 7.39 7.10
N TYR A 154 -9.89 6.59 7.88
CA TYR A 154 -8.99 5.57 7.33
C TYR A 154 -9.78 4.43 6.69
N LYS A 155 -9.37 4.03 5.50
CA LYS A 155 -9.97 2.93 4.74
C LYS A 155 -9.10 1.68 4.75
N GLY A 156 -7.77 1.87 4.90
CA GLY A 156 -6.76 0.82 4.85
C GLY A 156 -6.56 0.23 3.46
N GLY A 157 -5.40 -0.41 3.26
CA GLY A 157 -5.07 -1.08 2.02
C GLY A 157 -5.11 -0.16 0.80
N LEU A 158 -5.49 -0.70 -0.34
CA LEU A 158 -5.57 0.04 -1.61
C LEU A 158 -6.57 1.21 -1.61
N ALA A 159 -7.55 1.19 -0.70
CA ALA A 159 -8.52 2.28 -0.61
C ALA A 159 -7.90 3.61 -0.12
N GLU A 160 -6.72 3.57 0.50
CA GLU A 160 -5.95 4.78 0.83
C GLU A 160 -5.45 5.51 -0.43
N TYR A 161 -5.18 4.79 -1.52
CA TYR A 161 -4.85 5.41 -2.81
C TYR A 161 -6.00 6.23 -3.37
N ALA A 162 -7.24 5.77 -3.24
CA ALA A 162 -8.40 6.57 -3.68
C ALA A 162 -8.50 7.90 -2.92
N ARG A 163 -8.17 7.90 -1.62
CA ARG A 163 -8.10 9.11 -0.79
C ARG A 163 -6.96 10.03 -1.23
N LEU A 164 -5.78 9.47 -1.49
CA LEU A 164 -4.62 10.20 -1.99
C LEU A 164 -4.92 10.84 -3.35
N GLU A 165 -5.50 10.09 -4.30
CA GLU A 165 -5.86 10.62 -5.62
C GLU A 165 -6.90 11.75 -5.54
N GLN A 166 -7.87 11.63 -4.63
CA GLN A 166 -8.81 12.72 -4.38
C GLN A 166 -8.09 13.97 -3.84
N ALA A 167 -7.13 13.81 -2.95
CA ALA A 167 -6.32 14.91 -2.43
C ALA A 167 -5.39 15.53 -3.50
N ARG A 168 -4.82 14.70 -4.38
CA ARG A 168 -3.99 15.15 -5.52
C ARG A 168 -4.73 16.10 -6.47
N LYS A 169 -6.04 15.94 -6.62
CA LYS A 169 -6.87 16.88 -7.42
C LYS A 169 -6.90 18.29 -6.83
N ILE A 170 -6.63 18.44 -5.54
CA ILE A 170 -6.53 19.75 -4.88
C ILE A 170 -5.10 20.29 -4.98
N ASN A 171 -4.11 19.49 -4.58
CA ASN A 171 -2.69 19.85 -4.72
C ASN A 171 -1.82 18.57 -4.58
N VAL A 172 -1.09 18.26 -5.63
CA VAL A 172 -0.28 17.04 -5.74
C VAL A 172 0.81 16.98 -4.68
N ASP A 173 1.58 18.06 -4.52
CA ASP A 173 2.72 18.09 -3.59
C ASP A 173 2.27 18.02 -2.13
N ALA A 174 1.20 18.75 -1.79
CA ALA A 174 0.64 18.69 -0.44
C ALA A 174 0.07 17.30 -0.15
N ALA A 175 -0.60 16.67 -1.13
CA ALA A 175 -1.17 15.33 -0.98
C ALA A 175 -0.07 14.28 -0.76
N ASN A 176 0.96 14.26 -1.60
CA ASN A 176 2.08 13.34 -1.48
C ASN A 176 2.85 13.54 -0.16
N ALA A 177 3.04 14.79 0.26
CA ALA A 177 3.65 15.12 1.54
C ALA A 177 2.84 14.63 2.75
N SER A 178 1.54 14.40 2.56
CA SER A 178 0.59 14.06 3.64
C SER A 178 0.28 12.57 3.74
N ALA A 179 0.92 11.74 2.95
CA ALA A 179 0.88 10.30 3.11
C ALA A 179 2.17 9.79 3.75
N SER A 180 2.07 8.75 4.58
CA SER A 180 3.21 7.92 4.93
C SER A 180 3.39 6.83 3.86
N TRP A 181 4.65 6.45 3.61
CA TRP A 181 5.00 5.64 2.45
C TRP A 181 5.87 4.44 2.81
N GLY A 182 5.56 3.33 2.15
CA GLY A 182 6.40 2.13 2.11
C GLY A 182 6.47 1.39 3.44
N MET A 183 7.51 0.57 3.56
CA MET A 183 7.71 -0.35 4.67
C MET A 183 7.80 0.32 6.05
N PHE A 184 8.46 1.46 6.12
CA PHE A 184 8.71 2.16 7.39
C PHE A 184 7.74 3.32 7.63
N GLN A 185 6.70 3.45 6.80
CA GLN A 185 5.67 4.47 6.92
C GLN A 185 6.23 5.88 7.11
N ILE A 186 7.25 6.22 6.32
CA ILE A 186 7.89 7.55 6.38
C ILE A 186 6.96 8.58 5.75
N MET A 187 6.67 9.64 6.48
CA MET A 187 5.83 10.73 5.98
C MET A 187 6.46 11.44 4.77
N GLY A 188 5.66 11.67 3.75
CA GLY A 188 6.12 12.27 2.50
C GLY A 188 6.77 13.65 2.64
N PHE A 189 6.41 14.43 3.66
CA PHE A 189 7.08 15.71 3.91
C PHE A 189 8.54 15.58 4.37
N HIS A 190 9.00 14.38 4.74
CA HIS A 190 10.41 14.09 5.00
C HIS A 190 11.21 13.74 3.75
N TYR A 191 10.55 13.61 2.60
CA TYR A 191 11.18 13.20 1.35
C TYR A 191 12.49 13.96 1.04
N ALA A 192 12.47 15.29 1.15
CA ALA A 192 13.63 16.11 0.88
C ALA A 192 14.83 15.86 1.84
N ARG A 193 14.57 15.30 3.03
CA ARG A 193 15.59 14.94 4.00
C ARG A 193 16.08 13.49 3.85
N SER A 194 15.23 12.63 3.30
CA SER A 194 15.51 11.19 3.19
C SER A 194 16.18 10.82 1.87
N VAL A 195 16.17 11.70 0.87
CA VAL A 195 16.58 11.41 -0.50
C VAL A 195 17.70 12.33 -0.95
N ASP A 196 18.87 12.14 -0.36
CA ASP A 196 20.12 12.59 -0.98
C ASP A 196 20.69 11.51 -1.94
N THR A 197 19.92 10.51 -2.30
CA THR A 197 20.31 9.46 -3.22
C THR A 197 19.48 9.50 -4.51
N ARG A 198 20.19 9.55 -5.64
CA ARG A 198 19.65 9.58 -7.02
C ARG A 198 18.63 8.47 -7.35
N ALA A 199 18.58 7.40 -6.55
CA ALA A 199 17.73 6.23 -6.78
C ALA A 199 16.23 6.45 -6.51
N CYS A 200 15.84 7.44 -5.69
CA CYS A 200 14.43 7.66 -5.36
C CYS A 200 13.69 8.69 -6.24
N ARG A 201 14.40 9.39 -7.13
CA ARG A 201 13.74 10.39 -8.01
C ARG A 201 12.80 9.78 -9.04
N SER A 202 13.03 8.53 -9.45
CA SER A 202 12.21 7.87 -10.48
C SER A 202 10.83 7.43 -10.01
N LEU A 203 10.61 7.26 -8.70
CA LEU A 203 9.33 6.82 -8.14
C LEU A 203 8.29 7.94 -7.96
N TRP A 204 8.69 9.22 -8.12
CA TRP A 204 7.81 10.37 -7.88
C TRP A 204 7.32 11.07 -9.16
N HIS A 205 7.81 10.66 -10.32
CA HIS A 205 7.48 11.26 -11.63
C HIS A 205 6.82 10.31 -12.63
N SER A 206 6.44 9.09 -12.19
CA SER A 206 5.66 8.15 -13.01
C SER A 206 4.20 8.08 -12.60
#